data_a977e41f0aa270c65551bda8bdf51af0
#
_entry.id   a977e41f0aa270c65551bda8bdf51af0
#
_cell.length_a   1.000
_cell.length_b   1.000
_cell.length_c   1.000
_cell.angle_alpha   90.00
_cell.angle_beta   90.00
_cell.angle_gamma   90.00
#
_symmetry.space_group_name_H-M   'P 1'
#
loop_
_entity.id
_entity.type
_entity.pdbx_description
1 polymer ?
#
loop_
_entity_poly.entity_id
_entity_poly.type
_entity_poly.pdbx_seq_one_letter_code
_entity_poly.pdbx_strand_id
1 'polypeptide(L)'
;MKLAIVGTHSTGKTTLISTLAKAFESQGKRVVIVPEMARLCPFPINEGTTAEAQKWILEKQISEENSFDDSEAVVICDRATIDNFAYFFRHCAQFKPEEDLAPWEALAVDHASTYDAIFKTQKLAIAAEADGDRAVGEVFRQEMDDIITRLLEKYSIPHILLPATTDYAAHVAFITEYLHGRDAVNRVSTNFS
;
A
#
# COMPACT_ATOMS: atom_id res chain seq x y z
N MET A 1 15.95 0.44 0.61
CA MET A 1 14.84 1.24 1.22
C MET A 1 13.53 0.75 0.62
N LYS A 2 12.56 0.37 1.46
CA LYS A 2 11.26 -0.17 1.02
C LYS A 2 10.11 0.76 1.41
N LEU A 3 9.35 1.24 0.42
CA LEU A 3 8.23 2.17 0.56
C LEU A 3 6.94 1.50 0.11
N ALA A 4 5.84 1.71 0.81
CA ALA A 4 4.52 1.25 0.38
C ALA A 4 3.57 2.44 0.16
N ILE A 5 2.79 2.37 -0.91
CA ILE A 5 1.71 3.33 -1.21
C ILE A 5 0.39 2.61 -1.01
N VAL A 6 -0.33 2.96 0.06
CA VAL A 6 -1.57 2.30 0.46
C VAL A 6 -2.81 3.16 0.26
N GLY A 7 -3.97 2.55 0.29
CA GLY A 7 -5.27 3.20 0.17
C GLY A 7 -6.22 2.45 -0.75
N THR A 8 -7.49 2.84 -0.73
CA THR A 8 -8.52 2.19 -1.52
C THR A 8 -8.25 2.29 -3.04
N HIS A 9 -8.99 1.53 -3.84
CA HIS A 9 -8.83 1.58 -5.30
C HIS A 9 -9.20 2.96 -5.87
N SER A 10 -8.74 3.25 -7.09
CA SER A 10 -9.00 4.50 -7.82
C SER A 10 -8.57 5.79 -7.10
N THR A 11 -7.54 5.72 -6.26
CA THR A 11 -6.90 6.90 -5.63
C THR A 11 -5.63 7.37 -6.35
N GLY A 12 -5.35 6.85 -7.55
CA GLY A 12 -4.20 7.24 -8.37
C GLY A 12 -2.85 6.67 -7.93
N LYS A 13 -2.82 5.64 -7.07
CA LYS A 13 -1.58 5.02 -6.56
C LYS A 13 -0.60 4.62 -7.65
N THR A 14 -1.06 3.90 -8.67
CA THR A 14 -0.19 3.41 -9.75
C THR A 14 0.46 4.56 -10.53
N THR A 15 -0.27 5.66 -10.77
CA THR A 15 0.28 6.86 -11.40
C THR A 15 1.30 7.55 -10.49
N LEU A 16 1.00 7.67 -9.21
CA LEU A 16 1.93 8.21 -8.22
C LEU A 16 3.22 7.38 -8.16
N ILE A 17 3.11 6.05 -8.08
CA ILE A 17 4.25 5.13 -8.03
C ILE A 17 5.13 5.30 -9.26
N SER A 18 4.54 5.35 -10.46
CA SER A 18 5.29 5.57 -11.69
C SER A 18 6.01 6.92 -11.72
N THR A 19 5.37 7.99 -11.20
CA THR A 19 5.97 9.33 -11.13
C THR A 19 7.09 9.38 -10.09
N LEU A 20 6.89 8.74 -8.94
CA LEU A 20 7.88 8.65 -7.87
C LEU A 20 9.11 7.85 -8.30
N ALA A 21 8.90 6.73 -9.00
CA ALA A 21 9.97 5.91 -9.55
C ALA A 21 10.88 6.73 -10.48
N LYS A 22 10.29 7.44 -11.44
CA LYS A 22 11.03 8.33 -12.35
C LYS A 22 11.82 9.41 -11.61
N ALA A 23 11.25 9.97 -10.54
CA ALA A 23 11.94 10.96 -9.73
C ALA A 23 13.20 10.37 -9.04
N PHE A 24 13.11 9.17 -8.49
CA PHE A 24 14.27 8.49 -7.90
C PHE A 24 15.31 8.07 -8.96
N GLU A 25 14.87 7.55 -10.09
CA GLU A 25 15.76 7.21 -11.21
C GLU A 25 16.51 8.43 -11.73
N SER A 26 15.85 9.60 -11.82
CA SER A 26 16.51 10.85 -12.21
C SER A 26 17.59 11.30 -11.21
N GLN A 27 17.54 10.83 -9.97
CA GLN A 27 18.56 11.03 -8.94
C GLN A 27 19.66 9.95 -8.97
N GLY A 28 19.64 9.07 -9.97
CA GLY A 28 20.60 7.97 -10.10
C GLY A 28 20.35 6.79 -9.18
N LYS A 29 19.18 6.69 -8.54
CA LYS A 29 18.83 5.55 -7.69
C LYS A 29 18.31 4.39 -8.54
N ARG A 30 18.67 3.17 -8.18
CA ARG A 30 18.03 1.97 -8.69
C ARG A 30 16.63 1.87 -8.08
N VAL A 31 15.61 1.67 -8.89
CA VAL A 31 14.22 1.53 -8.43
C VAL A 31 13.67 0.17 -8.84
N VAL A 32 12.93 -0.44 -7.94
CA VAL A 32 12.15 -1.66 -8.17
C VAL A 32 10.70 -1.37 -7.80
N ILE A 33 9.76 -1.70 -8.66
CA ILE A 33 8.33 -1.59 -8.37
C ILE A 33 7.78 -2.99 -8.12
N VAL A 34 7.21 -3.20 -6.93
CA VAL A 34 6.38 -4.37 -6.64
C VAL A 34 4.95 -4.01 -7.03
N PRO A 35 4.39 -4.64 -8.09
CA PRO A 35 3.07 -4.27 -8.59
C PRO A 35 1.95 -4.77 -7.68
N GLU A 36 0.73 -4.26 -7.90
CA GLU A 36 -0.47 -4.76 -7.21
C GLU A 36 -0.69 -6.24 -7.50
N MET A 37 -0.53 -7.10 -6.49
CA MET A 37 -0.61 -8.57 -6.65
C MET A 37 -1.99 -9.05 -7.07
N ALA A 38 -3.05 -8.31 -6.74
CA ALA A 38 -4.40 -8.64 -7.19
C ALA A 38 -4.51 -8.75 -8.71
N ARG A 39 -3.73 -7.96 -9.46
CA ARG A 39 -3.72 -8.01 -10.94
C ARG A 39 -3.04 -9.25 -11.51
N LEU A 40 -2.23 -9.92 -10.71
CA LEU A 40 -1.51 -11.14 -11.08
C LEU A 40 -2.19 -12.40 -10.52
N CYS A 41 -3.25 -12.22 -9.73
CA CYS A 41 -3.94 -13.33 -9.07
C CYS A 41 -4.58 -14.27 -10.10
N PRO A 42 -4.29 -15.58 -10.05
CA PRO A 42 -4.86 -16.56 -10.97
C PRO A 42 -6.31 -16.95 -10.62
N PHE A 43 -6.81 -16.51 -9.46
CA PHE A 43 -8.15 -16.77 -8.99
C PHE A 43 -9.09 -15.59 -9.30
N PRO A 44 -10.40 -15.78 -9.26
CA PRO A 44 -11.36 -14.69 -9.39
C PRO A 44 -11.12 -13.60 -8.33
N ILE A 45 -11.16 -12.35 -8.75
CA ILE A 45 -11.02 -11.15 -7.91
C ILE A 45 -12.28 -10.27 -8.00
N ASN A 46 -12.31 -9.15 -7.30
CA ASN A 46 -13.43 -8.21 -7.21
C ASN A 46 -14.68 -8.88 -6.60
N GLU A 47 -15.84 -8.80 -7.25
CA GLU A 47 -17.09 -9.37 -6.73
C GLU A 47 -17.03 -10.89 -6.59
N GLY A 48 -16.24 -11.56 -7.43
CA GLY A 48 -16.03 -13.01 -7.39
C GLY A 48 -14.85 -13.46 -6.53
N THR A 49 -14.28 -12.58 -5.73
CA THR A 49 -13.09 -12.93 -4.91
C THR A 49 -13.41 -14.04 -3.90
N THR A 50 -12.40 -14.83 -3.58
CA THR A 50 -12.49 -15.92 -2.62
C THR A 50 -11.45 -15.73 -1.51
N ALA A 51 -11.63 -16.40 -0.38
CA ALA A 51 -10.63 -16.42 0.69
C ALA A 51 -9.27 -16.92 0.16
N GLU A 52 -9.28 -17.92 -0.73
CA GLU A 52 -8.06 -18.44 -1.37
C GLU A 52 -7.35 -17.38 -2.22
N ALA A 53 -8.11 -16.61 -3.02
CA ALA A 53 -7.55 -15.51 -3.79
C ALA A 53 -6.87 -14.48 -2.88
N GLN A 54 -7.50 -14.11 -1.76
CA GLN A 54 -6.97 -13.12 -0.82
C GLN A 54 -5.72 -13.62 -0.09
N LYS A 55 -5.70 -14.91 0.30
CA LYS A 55 -4.51 -15.57 0.88
C LYS A 55 -3.36 -15.53 -0.12
N TRP A 56 -3.61 -15.94 -1.36
CA TRP A 56 -2.61 -15.91 -2.42
C TRP A 56 -2.04 -14.50 -2.64
N ILE A 57 -2.88 -13.47 -2.68
CA ILE A 57 -2.46 -12.08 -2.87
C ILE A 57 -1.51 -11.65 -1.74
N LEU A 58 -1.86 -11.96 -0.48
CA LEU A 58 -1.03 -11.59 0.66
C LEU A 58 0.33 -12.32 0.65
N GLU A 59 0.32 -13.64 0.46
CA GLU A 59 1.55 -14.44 0.39
C GLU A 59 2.44 -14.03 -0.79
N LYS A 60 1.82 -13.76 -1.95
CA LYS A 60 2.55 -13.34 -3.14
C LYS A 60 3.19 -11.98 -2.95
N GLN A 61 2.50 -11.02 -2.32
CA GLN A 61 3.06 -9.71 -1.96
C GLN A 61 4.33 -9.88 -1.11
N ILE A 62 4.25 -10.66 -0.03
CA ILE A 62 5.38 -10.91 0.86
C ILE A 62 6.53 -11.59 0.13
N SER A 63 6.24 -12.60 -0.68
CA SER A 63 7.25 -13.33 -1.46
C SER A 63 7.97 -12.42 -2.46
N GLU A 64 7.23 -11.58 -3.18
CA GLU A 64 7.82 -10.63 -4.14
C GLU A 64 8.68 -9.58 -3.42
N GLU A 65 8.18 -9.01 -2.34
CA GLU A 65 8.93 -8.01 -1.58
C GLU A 65 10.23 -8.56 -0.98
N ASN A 66 10.22 -9.81 -0.51
CA ASN A 66 11.39 -10.48 0.04
C ASN A 66 12.39 -10.94 -1.02
N SER A 67 12.01 -10.92 -2.31
CA SER A 67 12.91 -11.31 -3.41
C SER A 67 13.92 -10.22 -3.78
N PHE A 68 13.74 -8.99 -3.28
CA PHE A 68 14.58 -7.85 -3.59
C PHE A 68 15.49 -7.47 -2.43
N ASP A 69 16.77 -7.19 -2.74
CA ASP A 69 17.68 -6.56 -1.80
C ASP A 69 17.45 -5.05 -1.81
N ASP A 70 16.80 -4.54 -0.77
CA ASP A 70 16.49 -3.11 -0.61
C ASP A 70 17.69 -2.28 -0.12
N SER A 71 18.83 -2.92 0.20
CA SER A 71 20.07 -2.21 0.53
C SER A 71 20.64 -1.46 -0.69
N GLU A 72 20.41 -1.99 -1.90
CA GLU A 72 20.93 -1.43 -3.15
C GLU A 72 19.87 -0.72 -4.00
N ALA A 73 18.61 -0.75 -3.60
CA ALA A 73 17.51 -0.22 -4.39
C ALA A 73 16.47 0.52 -3.54
N VAL A 74 15.68 1.37 -4.19
CA VAL A 74 14.40 1.85 -3.67
C VAL A 74 13.32 0.90 -4.16
N VAL A 75 12.74 0.13 -3.26
CA VAL A 75 11.60 -0.75 -3.56
C VAL A 75 10.32 0.02 -3.27
N ILE A 76 9.45 0.16 -4.26
CA ILE A 76 8.16 0.85 -4.14
C ILE A 76 7.05 -0.16 -4.35
N CYS A 77 6.25 -0.41 -3.32
CA CYS A 77 5.17 -1.38 -3.33
C CYS A 77 3.82 -0.71 -3.64
N ASP A 78 3.12 -1.20 -4.67
CA ASP A 78 1.72 -0.85 -4.94
C ASP A 78 0.84 -1.70 -4.01
N ARG A 79 0.47 -1.15 -2.90
CA ARG A 79 -0.11 -1.69 -1.67
C ARG A 79 0.92 -2.18 -0.65
N ALA A 80 0.48 -2.32 0.59
CA ALA A 80 1.17 -3.00 1.67
C ALA A 80 0.40 -4.27 2.08
N THR A 81 1.03 -5.12 2.87
CA THR A 81 0.38 -6.32 3.40
C THR A 81 -0.87 -6.02 4.22
N ILE A 82 -0.86 -4.93 4.99
CA ILE A 82 -2.02 -4.50 5.80
C ILE A 82 -3.20 -4.04 4.92
N ASP A 83 -2.91 -3.41 3.77
CA ASP A 83 -3.90 -3.03 2.77
C ASP A 83 -4.53 -4.28 2.13
N ASN A 84 -3.69 -5.26 1.71
CA ASN A 84 -4.17 -6.53 1.18
C ASN A 84 -5.01 -7.30 2.21
N PHE A 85 -4.58 -7.33 3.47
CA PHE A 85 -5.35 -7.96 4.54
C PHE A 85 -6.71 -7.27 4.77
N ALA A 86 -6.82 -5.97 4.59
CA ALA A 86 -8.10 -5.25 4.70
C ALA A 86 -9.16 -5.79 3.72
N TYR A 87 -8.77 -6.12 2.49
CA TYR A 87 -9.66 -6.74 1.51
C TYR A 87 -10.04 -8.17 1.91
N PHE A 88 -9.09 -8.94 2.44
CA PHE A 88 -9.35 -10.27 2.96
C PHE A 88 -10.31 -10.25 4.15
N PHE A 89 -10.04 -9.39 5.13
CA PHE A 89 -10.91 -9.19 6.29
C PHE A 89 -12.34 -8.86 5.87
N ARG A 90 -12.51 -7.90 4.96
CA ARG A 90 -13.84 -7.53 4.46
C ARG A 90 -14.55 -8.68 3.78
N HIS A 91 -13.85 -9.41 2.92
CA HIS A 91 -14.43 -10.58 2.23
C HIS A 91 -14.94 -11.61 3.23
N CYS A 92 -14.11 -11.98 4.20
CA CYS A 92 -14.49 -12.98 5.18
C CYS A 92 -15.62 -12.51 6.09
N ALA A 93 -15.62 -11.25 6.53
CA ALA A 93 -16.71 -10.70 7.32
C ALA A 93 -18.09 -10.80 6.63
N GLN A 94 -18.12 -10.75 5.31
CA GLN A 94 -19.36 -10.84 4.53
C GLN A 94 -19.75 -12.26 4.11
N PHE A 95 -18.76 -13.09 3.75
CA PHE A 95 -19.03 -14.36 3.04
C PHE A 95 -18.45 -15.59 3.73
N LYS A 96 -17.53 -15.42 4.66
CA LYS A 96 -16.80 -16.49 5.32
C LYS A 96 -16.52 -16.17 6.81
N PRO A 97 -17.57 -15.87 7.59
CA PRO A 97 -17.37 -15.45 9.00
C PRO A 97 -16.72 -16.51 9.88
N GLU A 98 -16.73 -17.79 9.45
CA GLU A 98 -16.07 -18.92 10.12
C GLU A 98 -14.57 -19.03 9.81
N GLU A 99 -14.05 -18.26 8.84
CA GLU A 99 -12.64 -18.29 8.46
C GLU A 99 -11.76 -17.76 9.61
N ASP A 100 -10.75 -18.54 9.99
CA ASP A 100 -9.76 -18.08 10.96
C ASP A 100 -8.80 -17.06 10.30
N LEU A 101 -9.00 -15.80 10.61
CA LEU A 101 -8.19 -14.70 10.11
C LEU A 101 -6.92 -14.41 10.94
N ALA A 102 -6.83 -14.93 12.17
CA ALA A 102 -5.77 -14.58 13.10
C ALA A 102 -4.35 -14.85 12.55
N PRO A 103 -4.06 -15.99 11.87
CA PRO A 103 -2.75 -16.21 11.27
C PRO A 103 -2.40 -15.21 10.16
N TRP A 104 -3.39 -14.83 9.37
CA TRP A 104 -3.23 -13.90 8.22
C TRP A 104 -3.09 -12.46 8.68
N GLU A 105 -3.82 -12.10 9.74
CA GLU A 105 -3.71 -10.83 10.42
C GLU A 105 -2.30 -10.65 10.99
N ALA A 106 -1.82 -11.64 11.76
CA ALA A 106 -0.47 -11.63 12.30
C ALA A 106 0.60 -11.50 11.21
N LEU A 107 0.48 -12.30 10.14
CA LEU A 107 1.40 -12.26 9.01
C LEU A 107 1.45 -10.88 8.33
N ALA A 108 0.30 -10.25 8.12
CA ALA A 108 0.21 -8.93 7.50
C ALA A 108 0.81 -7.84 8.39
N VAL A 109 0.55 -7.90 9.69
CA VAL A 109 1.05 -6.93 10.68
C VAL A 109 2.56 -7.06 10.86
N ASP A 110 3.06 -8.29 11.02
CA ASP A 110 4.50 -8.53 11.18
C ASP A 110 5.28 -8.02 9.97
N HIS A 111 4.81 -8.34 8.77
CA HIS A 111 5.46 -7.86 7.55
C HIS A 111 5.36 -6.34 7.37
N ALA A 112 4.32 -5.70 7.89
CA ALA A 112 4.18 -4.25 7.82
C ALA A 112 5.33 -3.50 8.53
N SER A 113 6.00 -4.13 9.49
CA SER A 113 7.18 -3.57 10.15
C SER A 113 8.43 -3.48 9.25
N THR A 114 8.42 -4.14 8.11
CA THR A 114 9.56 -4.16 7.17
C THR A 114 9.59 -2.96 6.21
N TYR A 115 8.53 -2.16 6.15
CA TYR A 115 8.54 -0.94 5.35
C TYR A 115 9.25 0.19 6.06
N ASP A 116 10.16 0.87 5.36
CA ASP A 116 10.80 2.09 5.85
C ASP A 116 9.81 3.24 5.99
N ALA A 117 8.83 3.31 5.09
CA ALA A 117 7.70 4.24 5.19
C ALA A 117 6.48 3.71 4.44
N ILE A 118 5.30 3.98 5.01
CA ILE A 118 3.99 3.72 4.40
C ILE A 118 3.33 5.07 4.16
N PHE A 119 2.98 5.36 2.91
CA PHE A 119 2.25 6.55 2.51
C PHE A 119 0.81 6.20 2.15
N LYS A 120 -0.14 6.79 2.88
CA LYS A 120 -1.57 6.57 2.65
C LYS A 120 -2.13 7.65 1.73
N THR A 121 -2.68 7.24 0.59
CA THR A 121 -3.43 8.14 -0.30
C THR A 121 -4.77 8.51 0.33
N GLN A 122 -5.24 9.72 0.06
CA GLN A 122 -6.57 10.14 0.45
C GLN A 122 -7.57 9.93 -0.69
N LYS A 123 -8.80 9.57 -0.32
CA LYS A 123 -9.93 9.58 -1.23
C LYS A 123 -10.28 11.04 -1.56
N LEU A 124 -10.23 11.41 -2.82
CA LEU A 124 -10.65 12.73 -3.26
C LEU A 124 -12.16 12.73 -3.56
N ALA A 125 -12.82 13.84 -3.28
CA ALA A 125 -14.25 14.03 -3.58
C ALA A 125 -14.55 14.16 -5.10
N ILE A 126 -13.58 13.91 -5.95
CA ILE A 126 -13.74 13.91 -7.40
C ILE A 126 -14.51 12.64 -7.78
N ALA A 127 -15.68 12.82 -8.38
CA ALA A 127 -16.45 11.71 -8.93
C ALA A 127 -15.53 10.88 -9.84
N ALA A 128 -15.41 9.59 -9.55
CA ALA A 128 -14.75 8.68 -10.47
C ALA A 128 -15.48 8.81 -11.81
N GLU A 129 -14.75 9.10 -12.89
CA GLU A 129 -15.36 9.12 -14.23
C GLU A 129 -16.10 7.80 -14.41
N ALA A 130 -17.39 7.91 -14.74
CA ALA A 130 -18.30 6.81 -14.84
C ALA A 130 -17.98 5.99 -16.11
N ASP A 131 -17.07 5.04 -16.00
CA ASP A 131 -17.11 3.86 -16.83
C ASP A 131 -17.81 2.75 -16.01
N GLY A 132 -18.77 2.07 -16.65
CA GLY A 132 -19.86 1.33 -16.02
C GLY A 132 -19.52 0.24 -15.00
N ASP A 133 -18.24 -0.10 -14.73
CA ASP A 133 -17.79 -1.05 -13.70
C ASP A 133 -17.37 -0.37 -12.39
N ARG A 134 -17.23 0.96 -12.39
CA ARG A 134 -16.76 1.73 -11.22
C ARG A 134 -17.87 2.28 -10.33
N ALA A 135 -19.13 2.16 -10.73
CA ALA A 135 -20.27 2.71 -9.98
C ALA A 135 -20.66 1.92 -8.72
N VAL A 136 -20.21 0.68 -8.59
CA VAL A 136 -20.35 -0.10 -7.33
C VAL A 136 -19.41 0.49 -6.23
N GLY A 137 -18.76 1.46 -6.57
CA GLY A 137 -17.51 2.00 -6.18
C GLY A 137 -17.50 2.90 -4.95
N GLU A 138 -18.42 3.84 -4.78
CA GLU A 138 -18.17 4.90 -3.78
C GLU A 138 -18.37 4.40 -2.34
N VAL A 139 -19.41 3.64 -2.09
CA VAL A 139 -19.67 3.03 -0.76
C VAL A 139 -18.58 2.03 -0.42
N PHE A 140 -18.22 1.17 -1.38
CA PHE A 140 -17.15 0.20 -1.23
C PHE A 140 -15.79 0.87 -1.02
N ARG A 141 -15.50 1.94 -1.74
CA ARG A 141 -14.26 2.71 -1.58
C ARG A 141 -14.17 3.34 -0.20
N GLN A 142 -15.27 3.90 0.30
CA GLN A 142 -15.32 4.47 1.65
C GLN A 142 -15.13 3.37 2.70
N GLU A 143 -15.85 2.27 2.58
CA GLU A 143 -15.72 1.13 3.48
C GLU A 143 -14.28 0.60 3.54
N MET A 144 -13.63 0.46 2.38
CA MET A 144 -12.23 0.02 2.34
C MET A 144 -11.27 1.02 2.93
N ASP A 145 -11.46 2.32 2.67
CA ASP A 145 -10.62 3.36 3.27
C ASP A 145 -10.74 3.37 4.80
N ASP A 146 -11.96 3.19 5.32
CA ASP A 146 -12.23 3.10 6.76
C ASP A 146 -11.61 1.84 7.38
N ILE A 147 -11.67 0.69 6.69
CA ILE A 147 -11.06 -0.55 7.18
C ILE A 147 -9.53 -0.42 7.22
N ILE A 148 -8.92 0.07 6.14
CA ILE A 148 -7.47 0.26 6.07
C ILE A 148 -7.02 1.22 7.18
N THR A 149 -7.69 2.34 7.36
CA THR A 149 -7.38 3.32 8.40
C THR A 149 -7.46 2.68 9.79
N ARG A 150 -8.56 1.99 10.09
CA ARG A 150 -8.75 1.30 11.38
C ARG A 150 -7.69 0.24 11.66
N LEU A 151 -7.25 -0.51 10.65
CA LEU A 151 -6.19 -1.51 10.83
C LEU A 151 -4.84 -0.86 11.09
N LEU A 152 -4.48 0.20 10.37
CA LEU A 152 -3.25 0.97 10.62
C LEU A 152 -3.23 1.53 12.05
N GLU A 153 -4.34 2.09 12.52
CA GLU A 153 -4.48 2.62 13.88
C GLU A 153 -4.48 1.50 14.94
N LYS A 154 -5.25 0.43 14.74
CA LYS A 154 -5.36 -0.73 15.67
C LYS A 154 -4.00 -1.32 16.00
N TYR A 155 -3.13 -1.43 15.00
CA TYR A 155 -1.81 -2.02 15.17
C TYR A 155 -0.69 -0.99 15.34
N SER A 156 -1.06 0.29 15.47
CA SER A 156 -0.09 1.39 15.62
C SER A 156 0.97 1.37 14.52
N ILE A 157 0.58 1.01 13.28
CA ILE A 157 1.49 0.96 12.13
C ILE A 157 1.76 2.40 11.70
N PRO A 158 3.03 2.86 11.77
CA PRO A 158 3.38 4.22 11.36
C PRO A 158 3.07 4.44 9.88
N HIS A 159 2.31 5.47 9.59
CA HIS A 159 1.99 5.84 8.22
C HIS A 159 1.87 7.35 8.06
N ILE A 160 2.09 7.83 6.85
CA ILE A 160 2.08 9.23 6.48
C ILE A 160 0.90 9.48 5.54
N LEU A 161 -0.01 10.35 5.93
CA LEU A 161 -1.12 10.74 5.07
C LEU A 161 -0.61 11.69 3.98
N LEU A 162 -0.78 11.31 2.72
CA LEU A 162 -0.42 12.16 1.58
C LEU A 162 -1.40 13.34 1.45
N PRO A 163 -0.97 14.46 0.86
CA PRO A 163 -1.87 15.58 0.58
C PRO A 163 -3.09 15.17 -0.26
N ALA A 164 -4.25 15.78 0.03
CA ALA A 164 -5.48 15.54 -0.71
C ALA A 164 -5.46 16.31 -2.06
N THR A 165 -4.70 15.82 -3.02
CA THR A 165 -4.55 16.46 -4.35
C THR A 165 -4.43 15.41 -5.45
N THR A 166 -4.73 15.80 -6.69
CA THR A 166 -4.41 15.04 -7.91
C THR A 166 -3.06 15.44 -8.51
N ASP A 167 -2.36 16.38 -7.92
CA ASP A 167 -1.03 16.79 -8.36
C ASP A 167 0.02 15.78 -7.86
N TYR A 168 0.41 14.88 -8.74
CA TYR A 168 1.43 13.88 -8.44
C TYR A 168 2.83 14.48 -8.22
N ALA A 169 3.13 15.64 -8.79
CA ALA A 169 4.39 16.33 -8.53
C ALA A 169 4.45 16.85 -7.08
N ALA A 170 3.34 17.36 -6.56
CA ALA A 170 3.22 17.73 -5.16
C ALA A 170 3.38 16.51 -4.22
N HIS A 171 2.79 15.35 -4.57
CA HIS A 171 3.00 14.12 -3.82
C HIS A 171 4.47 13.68 -3.80
N VAL A 172 5.14 13.71 -4.96
CA VAL A 172 6.56 13.34 -5.07
C VAL A 172 7.43 14.28 -4.24
N ALA A 173 7.18 15.59 -4.32
CA ALA A 173 7.90 16.57 -3.50
C ALA A 173 7.73 16.30 -2.00
N PHE A 174 6.49 16.08 -1.56
CA PHE A 174 6.16 15.76 -0.16
C PHE A 174 6.88 14.49 0.33
N ILE A 175 6.82 13.39 -0.45
CA ILE A 175 7.48 12.12 -0.12
C ILE A 175 8.99 12.31 -0.02
N THR A 176 9.58 13.00 -0.99
CA THR A 176 11.03 13.23 -1.05
C THR A 176 11.50 14.07 0.14
N GLU A 177 10.79 15.13 0.48
CA GLU A 177 11.09 15.96 1.64
C GLU A 177 11.01 15.17 2.95
N TYR A 178 9.95 14.37 3.13
CA TYR A 178 9.78 13.50 4.30
C TYR A 178 10.96 12.53 4.46
N LEU A 179 11.38 11.88 3.37
CA LEU A 179 12.50 10.92 3.41
C LEU A 179 13.83 11.60 3.72
N HIS A 180 14.10 12.77 3.15
CA HIS A 180 15.30 13.55 3.47
C HIS A 180 15.33 13.98 4.93
N GLY A 181 14.18 14.38 5.50
CA GLY A 181 14.07 14.73 6.92
C GLY A 181 14.40 13.55 7.84
N ARG A 182 13.94 12.34 7.52
CA ARG A 182 14.28 11.12 8.28
C ARG A 182 15.77 10.80 8.23
N ASP A 183 16.39 10.89 7.07
CA ASP A 183 17.82 10.62 6.91
C ASP A 183 18.68 11.61 7.73
N ALA A 184 18.27 12.86 7.81
CA ALA A 184 18.94 13.87 8.62
C ALA A 184 18.87 13.54 10.13
N VAL A 185 17.71 13.14 10.63
CA VAL A 185 17.51 12.75 12.04
C VAL A 185 18.34 11.51 12.39
N ASN A 186 18.33 10.49 11.53
CA ASN A 186 19.08 9.25 11.76
C ASN A 186 20.61 9.49 11.79
N ARG A 187 21.13 10.37 10.94
CA ARG A 187 22.58 10.74 10.95
C ARG A 187 22.99 11.46 12.21
N VAL A 188 22.13 12.27 12.79
CA VAL A 188 22.43 12.96 14.07
C VAL A 188 22.48 11.95 15.22
N SER A 189 21.56 10.98 15.24
CA SER A 189 21.50 9.96 16.30
C SER A 189 22.70 9.02 16.32
N THR A 190 23.29 8.71 15.16
CA THR A 190 24.47 7.84 15.06
C THR A 190 25.80 8.53 15.41
N ASN A 191 25.84 9.85 15.44
CA ASN A 191 27.06 10.61 15.83
C ASN A 191 27.18 10.83 17.34
N PHE A 192 26.21 10.38 18.14
CA PHE A 192 26.23 10.48 19.61
C PHE A 192 26.32 9.10 20.31
N SER A 193 26.61 8.05 19.58
CA SER A 193 26.88 6.69 20.07
C SER A 193 28.36 6.40 19.92
#